data_6e2de92b0a1128e2e37d787ac94c7c58
#
_entry.id   6e2de92b0a1128e2e37d787ac94c7c58
#
_cell.length_a   1.000
_cell.length_b   1.000
_cell.length_c   1.000
_cell.angle_alpha   90.00
_cell.angle_beta   90.00
_cell.angle_gamma   90.00
#
_symmetry.space_group_name_H-M   'P 1'
#
loop_
_entity.id
_entity.type
_entity.pdbx_description
1 polymer ?
#
loop_
_entity_poly.entity_id
_entity_poly.type
_entity_poly.pdbx_seq_one_letter_code
_entity_poly.pdbx_strand_id
1 'polypeptide(L)'
;MPLNELQSVVPTRTLGLRENWSQFTLLVLVNAFVGGMVGIERTVLPLLAGAEFGLASHLATLHFIVSFGLVKAITNLFAGGISERIGRKRTLIAGWLSGLPVPLIIMFAPDWSWVVFANVLLGINQGLCWSTTVIMKIDLVGPTRRGLAMGLNEAAGYLAVALAALGAGYLAAVTSLRPEPFWLGIIFVLAGLLISVFFVHETKDFVALEVHQHHRATSTTFQPETFTRV
;
A
#
# COMPACT_ATOMS: atom_id res chain seq x y z
N MET A 1 13.45 42.17 -13.82
CA MET A 1 13.80 40.76 -13.86
C MET A 1 12.89 40.09 -14.92
N PRO A 2 13.39 39.62 -16.05
CA PRO A 2 12.54 39.12 -17.11
C PRO A 2 11.88 37.80 -16.71
N LEU A 3 10.60 37.67 -17.04
CA LEU A 3 9.74 36.51 -16.74
C LEU A 3 10.27 35.15 -17.28
N ASN A 4 11.27 35.18 -18.15
CA ASN A 4 11.92 33.99 -18.73
C ASN A 4 12.90 33.27 -17.79
N GLU A 5 13.40 33.91 -16.74
CA GLU A 5 14.33 33.26 -15.80
C GLU A 5 13.62 32.44 -14.71
N LEU A 6 12.32 32.63 -14.50
CA LEU A 6 11.52 31.86 -13.55
C LEU A 6 11.04 30.49 -14.11
N GLN A 7 11.25 30.24 -15.40
CA GLN A 7 10.85 28.98 -16.04
C GLN A 7 11.91 27.87 -15.98
N SER A 8 13.12 28.15 -15.51
CA SER A 8 14.27 27.23 -15.66
C SER A 8 14.52 26.29 -14.48
N VAL A 9 13.69 26.22 -13.44
CA VAL A 9 13.97 25.39 -12.23
C VAL A 9 12.79 24.50 -11.80
N VAL A 10 11.73 24.39 -12.57
CA VAL A 10 10.73 23.37 -12.30
C VAL A 10 11.20 22.09 -13.00
N PRO A 11 11.60 21.02 -12.25
CA PRO A 11 11.83 19.73 -12.89
C PRO A 11 10.56 19.37 -13.64
N THR A 12 10.65 19.18 -14.96
CA THR A 12 9.52 18.83 -15.83
C THR A 12 9.04 17.44 -15.46
N ARG A 13 8.21 17.35 -14.39
CA ARG A 13 7.52 16.12 -14.04
C ARG A 13 6.56 15.79 -15.19
N THR A 14 6.60 14.59 -15.68
CA THR A 14 5.75 14.09 -16.74
C THR A 14 4.91 12.93 -16.24
N LEU A 15 3.63 12.91 -16.61
CA LEU A 15 2.77 11.77 -16.34
C LEU A 15 3.13 10.62 -17.31
N GLY A 16 3.11 9.40 -16.80
CA GLY A 16 3.32 8.23 -17.63
C GLY A 16 4.02 7.09 -16.89
N LEU A 17 3.68 5.87 -17.27
CA LEU A 17 4.28 4.67 -16.69
C LEU A 17 5.78 4.56 -17.01
N ARG A 18 6.14 4.91 -18.24
CA ARG A 18 7.52 4.79 -18.74
C ARG A 18 8.43 5.82 -18.12
N GLU A 19 7.92 7.04 -18.00
CA GLU A 19 8.60 8.20 -17.43
C GLU A 19 8.86 8.04 -15.94
N ASN A 20 7.95 7.36 -15.24
CA ASN A 20 7.99 7.15 -13.80
C ASN A 20 8.25 5.68 -13.39
N TRP A 21 8.82 4.87 -14.31
CA TRP A 21 8.98 3.43 -14.12
C TRP A 21 9.68 3.05 -12.81
N SER A 22 10.74 3.77 -12.46
CA SER A 22 11.50 3.49 -11.23
C SER A 22 10.63 3.63 -9.96
N GLN A 23 9.92 4.75 -9.82
CA GLN A 23 9.02 4.97 -8.68
C GLN A 23 7.83 4.01 -8.70
N PHE A 24 7.29 3.74 -9.89
CA PHE A 24 6.21 2.77 -10.05
C PHE A 24 6.62 1.37 -9.56
N THR A 25 7.78 0.88 -9.98
CA THR A 25 8.30 -0.43 -9.57
C THR A 25 8.60 -0.49 -8.08
N LEU A 26 9.16 0.57 -7.49
CA LEU A 26 9.34 0.66 -6.05
C LEU A 26 8.00 0.55 -5.29
N LEU A 27 6.96 1.23 -5.76
CA LEU A 27 5.63 1.14 -5.16
C LEU A 27 4.98 -0.23 -5.34
N VAL A 28 5.27 -0.94 -6.45
CA VAL A 28 4.84 -2.33 -6.64
C VAL A 28 5.55 -3.23 -5.62
N LEU A 29 6.85 -3.07 -5.43
CA LEU A 29 7.63 -3.83 -4.44
C LEU A 29 7.15 -3.55 -3.01
N VAL A 30 6.93 -2.27 -2.67
CA VAL A 30 6.36 -1.87 -1.36
C VAL A 30 5.01 -2.55 -1.14
N ASN A 31 4.13 -2.57 -2.16
CA ASN A 31 2.84 -3.24 -2.07
C ASN A 31 2.96 -4.77 -1.92
N ALA A 32 3.98 -5.37 -2.54
CA ALA A 32 4.26 -6.79 -2.36
C ALA A 32 4.62 -7.12 -0.89
N PHE A 33 5.42 -6.30 -0.22
CA PHE A 33 5.69 -6.49 1.22
C PHE A 33 4.42 -6.32 2.07
N VAL A 34 3.55 -5.37 1.73
CA VAL A 34 2.24 -5.21 2.38
C VAL A 34 1.41 -6.50 2.24
N GLY A 35 1.34 -7.06 1.04
CA GLY A 35 0.68 -8.35 0.79
C GLY A 35 1.33 -9.51 1.55
N GLY A 36 2.66 -9.55 1.60
CA GLY A 36 3.41 -10.56 2.31
C GLY A 36 3.06 -10.66 3.80
N MET A 37 2.85 -9.54 4.48
CA MET A 37 2.41 -9.50 5.87
C MET A 37 1.10 -10.28 6.08
N VAL A 38 0.12 -10.06 5.20
CA VAL A 38 -1.17 -10.78 5.26
C VAL A 38 -1.01 -12.27 4.97
N GLY A 39 -0.14 -12.63 4.02
CA GLY A 39 0.10 -14.02 3.65
C GLY A 39 0.60 -14.86 4.83
N ILE A 40 1.54 -14.34 5.61
CA ILE A 40 2.06 -15.00 6.82
C ILE A 40 0.94 -15.27 7.81
N GLU A 41 0.16 -14.26 8.15
CA GLU A 41 -0.87 -14.38 9.18
C GLU A 41 -2.00 -15.32 8.76
N ARG A 42 -2.47 -15.24 7.52
CA ARG A 42 -3.54 -16.11 7.02
C ARG A 42 -3.18 -17.58 7.08
N THR A 43 -1.91 -17.93 6.97
CA THR A 43 -1.44 -19.31 7.00
C THR A 43 -1.15 -19.76 8.42
N VAL A 44 -0.46 -18.95 9.21
CA VAL A 44 0.07 -19.38 10.51
C VAL A 44 -0.93 -19.22 11.64
N LEU A 45 -1.73 -18.13 11.67
CA LEU A 45 -2.62 -17.84 12.80
C LEU A 45 -3.68 -18.92 13.07
N PRO A 46 -4.35 -19.54 12.08
CA PRO A 46 -5.30 -20.62 12.36
C PRO A 46 -4.66 -21.83 12.99
N LEU A 47 -3.42 -22.16 12.61
CA LEU A 47 -2.65 -23.27 13.20
C LEU A 47 -2.20 -22.92 14.63
N LEU A 48 -1.69 -21.72 14.81
CA LEU A 48 -1.25 -21.20 16.10
C LEU A 48 -2.39 -21.17 17.13
N ALA A 49 -3.59 -20.76 16.69
CA ALA A 49 -4.79 -20.74 17.53
C ALA A 49 -5.13 -22.11 18.12
N GLY A 50 -5.09 -23.14 17.28
CA GLY A 50 -5.36 -24.51 17.72
C GLY A 50 -4.25 -25.09 18.60
N ALA A 51 -3.00 -24.96 18.16
CA ALA A 51 -1.87 -25.62 18.78
C ALA A 51 -1.46 -25.00 20.14
N GLU A 52 -1.48 -23.66 20.23
CA GLU A 52 -0.95 -22.98 21.43
C GLU A 52 -2.02 -22.31 22.30
N PHE A 53 -3.15 -21.91 21.71
CA PHE A 53 -4.23 -21.23 22.45
C PHE A 53 -5.47 -22.08 22.69
N GLY A 54 -5.48 -23.33 22.20
CA GLY A 54 -6.62 -24.24 22.39
C GLY A 54 -7.93 -23.80 21.72
N LEU A 55 -7.86 -22.89 20.74
CA LEU A 55 -9.02 -22.36 20.02
C LEU A 55 -9.31 -23.21 18.79
N ALA A 56 -10.61 -23.46 18.52
CA ALA A 56 -10.98 -24.05 17.25
C ALA A 56 -10.58 -23.14 16.07
N SER A 57 -10.01 -23.71 15.01
CA SER A 57 -9.46 -22.95 13.90
C SER A 57 -10.50 -22.02 13.20
N HIS A 58 -11.78 -22.41 13.21
CA HIS A 58 -12.86 -21.57 12.67
C HIS A 58 -13.10 -20.30 13.51
N LEU A 59 -12.99 -20.38 14.86
CA LEU A 59 -13.07 -19.18 15.71
C LEU A 59 -11.89 -18.24 15.49
N ALA A 60 -10.67 -18.77 15.33
CA ALA A 60 -9.50 -17.99 15.01
C ALA A 60 -9.67 -17.27 13.66
N THR A 61 -10.20 -17.96 12.66
CA THR A 61 -10.49 -17.38 11.34
C THR A 61 -11.53 -16.26 11.44
N LEU A 62 -12.59 -16.45 12.23
CA LEU A 62 -13.58 -15.37 12.47
C LEU A 62 -12.96 -14.15 13.16
N HIS A 63 -12.13 -14.35 14.19
CA HIS A 63 -11.44 -13.24 14.86
C HIS A 63 -10.53 -12.47 13.89
N PHE A 64 -9.79 -13.18 13.02
CA PHE A 64 -8.98 -12.56 11.99
C PHE A 64 -9.84 -11.75 11.00
N ILE A 65 -10.91 -12.34 10.46
CA ILE A 65 -11.77 -11.67 9.48
C ILE A 65 -12.40 -10.40 10.07
N VAL A 66 -12.93 -10.48 11.29
CA VAL A 66 -13.61 -9.36 11.92
C VAL A 66 -12.62 -8.27 12.33
N SER A 67 -11.57 -8.61 13.08
CA SER A 67 -10.62 -7.61 13.58
C SER A 67 -9.83 -6.95 12.46
N PHE A 68 -9.24 -7.74 11.58
CA PHE A 68 -8.47 -7.26 10.45
C PHE A 68 -9.34 -6.60 9.38
N GLY A 69 -10.39 -7.30 8.90
CA GLY A 69 -11.19 -6.88 7.76
C GLY A 69 -11.99 -5.61 8.03
N LEU A 70 -12.62 -5.50 9.19
CA LEU A 70 -13.38 -4.32 9.59
C LEU A 70 -12.47 -3.09 9.72
N VAL A 71 -11.34 -3.24 10.42
CA VAL A 71 -10.38 -2.14 10.60
C VAL A 71 -9.78 -1.72 9.27
N LYS A 72 -9.40 -2.68 8.41
CA LYS A 72 -8.92 -2.39 7.06
C LYS A 72 -9.96 -1.63 6.24
N ALA A 73 -11.23 -2.04 6.28
CA ALA A 73 -12.31 -1.38 5.53
C ALA A 73 -12.50 0.07 6.00
N ILE A 74 -12.56 0.31 7.30
CA ILE A 74 -12.67 1.65 7.89
C ILE A 74 -11.45 2.49 7.50
N THR A 75 -10.25 1.95 7.65
CA THR A 75 -9.01 2.66 7.32
C THR A 75 -8.95 3.01 5.83
N ASN A 76 -9.34 2.10 4.93
CA ASN A 76 -9.41 2.36 3.50
C ASN A 76 -10.34 3.53 3.17
N LEU A 77 -11.49 3.63 3.84
CA LEU A 77 -12.45 4.71 3.64
C LEU A 77 -11.82 6.09 3.89
N PHE A 78 -10.96 6.18 4.89
CA PHE A 78 -10.30 7.45 5.26
C PHE A 78 -8.92 7.66 4.64
N ALA A 79 -8.27 6.60 4.12
CA ALA A 79 -6.90 6.67 3.61
C ALA A 79 -6.70 7.72 2.51
N GLY A 80 -7.67 7.86 1.59
CA GLY A 80 -7.65 8.89 0.55
C GLY A 80 -7.59 10.30 1.15
N GLY A 81 -8.55 10.65 2.02
CA GLY A 81 -8.60 11.96 2.67
C GLY A 81 -7.39 12.25 3.57
N ILE A 82 -6.87 11.24 4.28
CA ILE A 82 -5.64 11.36 5.07
C ILE A 82 -4.46 11.69 4.14
N SER A 83 -4.31 10.93 3.06
CA SER A 83 -3.20 11.10 2.11
C SER A 83 -3.26 12.44 1.37
N GLU A 84 -4.43 13.01 1.17
CA GLU A 84 -4.58 14.37 0.62
C GLU A 84 -4.15 15.45 1.62
N ARG A 85 -4.43 15.27 2.91
CA ARG A 85 -4.09 16.26 3.94
C ARG A 85 -2.61 16.27 4.29
N ILE A 86 -2.05 15.11 4.62
CA ILE A 86 -0.67 15.00 5.13
C ILE A 86 0.37 14.60 4.08
N GLY A 87 -0.08 14.23 2.86
CA GLY A 87 0.77 13.75 1.76
C GLY A 87 0.80 12.22 1.66
N ARG A 88 1.04 11.72 0.42
CA ARG A 88 1.03 10.28 0.13
C ARG A 88 2.16 9.55 0.85
N LYS A 89 3.38 10.07 0.74
CA LYS A 89 4.56 9.47 1.39
C LYS A 89 4.41 9.37 2.90
N ARG A 90 3.93 10.41 3.56
CA ARG A 90 3.74 10.41 5.03
C ARG A 90 2.67 9.41 5.46
N THR A 91 1.58 9.29 4.70
CA THR A 91 0.53 8.30 4.95
C THR A 91 1.05 6.87 4.82
N LEU A 92 1.87 6.60 3.80
CA LEU A 92 2.53 5.31 3.59
C LEU A 92 3.45 4.96 4.77
N ILE A 93 4.28 5.91 5.23
CA ILE A 93 5.16 5.73 6.39
C ILE A 93 4.34 5.47 7.67
N ALA A 94 3.26 6.22 7.90
CA ALA A 94 2.37 6.01 9.04
C ALA A 94 1.76 4.59 9.03
N GLY A 95 1.39 4.10 7.84
CA GLY A 95 0.94 2.72 7.65
C GLY A 95 2.01 1.70 8.04
N TRP A 96 3.27 1.88 7.62
CA TRP A 96 4.37 1.01 8.02
C TRP A 96 4.65 1.04 9.52
N LEU A 97 4.59 2.21 10.15
CA LEU A 97 4.78 2.35 11.60
C LEU A 97 3.70 1.60 12.39
N SER A 98 2.45 1.56 11.90
CA SER A 98 1.40 0.73 12.53
C SER A 98 1.63 -0.77 12.34
N GLY A 99 2.27 -1.18 11.23
CA GLY A 99 2.61 -2.58 10.96
C GLY A 99 3.85 -3.08 11.70
N LEU A 100 4.74 -2.17 12.11
CA LEU A 100 6.03 -2.52 12.72
C LEU A 100 5.92 -3.42 13.97
N PRO A 101 5.04 -3.17 14.93
CA PRO A 101 4.91 -4.01 16.11
C PRO A 101 4.18 -5.34 15.86
N VAL A 102 3.46 -5.50 14.74
CA VAL A 102 2.59 -6.66 14.48
C VAL A 102 3.30 -8.00 14.62
N PRO A 103 4.39 -8.30 13.90
CA PRO A 103 5.05 -9.59 14.01
C PRO A 103 5.63 -9.82 15.41
N LEU A 104 6.13 -8.78 16.08
CA LEU A 104 6.65 -8.88 17.45
C LEU A 104 5.56 -9.21 18.46
N ILE A 105 4.39 -8.55 18.34
CA ILE A 105 3.26 -8.83 19.23
C ILE A 105 2.83 -10.29 19.08
N ILE A 106 2.75 -10.83 17.86
CA ILE A 106 2.34 -12.22 17.66
C ILE A 106 3.38 -13.21 18.17
N MET A 107 4.68 -12.93 17.94
CA MET A 107 5.78 -13.76 18.44
C MET A 107 5.72 -13.94 19.95
N PHE A 108 5.39 -12.89 20.70
CA PHE A 108 5.41 -12.87 22.15
C PHE A 108 4.02 -12.80 22.80
N ALA A 109 2.96 -13.04 22.02
CA ALA A 109 1.59 -12.99 22.52
C ALA A 109 1.37 -13.97 23.69
N PRO A 110 1.03 -13.50 24.90
CA PRO A 110 0.74 -14.37 26.03
C PRO A 110 -0.63 -15.04 25.93
N ASP A 111 -1.56 -14.43 25.23
CA ASP A 111 -2.91 -14.91 24.98
C ASP A 111 -3.44 -14.43 23.61
N TRP A 112 -4.60 -14.95 23.19
CA TRP A 112 -5.18 -14.67 21.88
C TRP A 112 -5.63 -13.22 21.68
N SER A 113 -5.92 -12.48 22.73
CA SER A 113 -6.35 -11.07 22.62
C SER A 113 -5.23 -10.18 22.07
N TRP A 114 -3.96 -10.50 22.37
CA TRP A 114 -2.81 -9.84 21.76
C TRP A 114 -2.69 -10.10 20.26
N VAL A 115 -3.02 -11.32 19.83
CA VAL A 115 -3.08 -11.65 18.40
C VAL A 115 -4.20 -10.86 17.71
N VAL A 116 -5.37 -10.75 18.32
CA VAL A 116 -6.47 -9.91 17.83
C VAL A 116 -6.07 -8.44 17.75
N PHE A 117 -5.38 -7.92 18.77
CA PHE A 117 -4.86 -6.55 18.74
C PHE A 117 -3.81 -6.35 17.64
N ALA A 118 -2.90 -7.29 17.42
CA ALA A 118 -1.98 -7.26 16.29
C ALA A 118 -2.71 -7.18 14.95
N ASN A 119 -3.82 -7.92 14.79
CA ASN A 119 -4.66 -7.88 13.59
C ASN A 119 -5.38 -6.53 13.39
N VAL A 120 -5.73 -5.83 14.45
CA VAL A 120 -6.22 -4.43 14.36
C VAL A 120 -5.12 -3.53 13.78
N LEU A 121 -3.90 -3.62 14.28
CA LEU A 121 -2.76 -2.85 13.76
C LEU A 121 -2.42 -3.23 12.32
N LEU A 122 -2.48 -4.52 11.97
CA LEU A 122 -2.30 -4.97 10.59
C LEU A 122 -3.41 -4.43 9.68
N GLY A 123 -4.65 -4.35 10.16
CA GLY A 123 -5.77 -3.73 9.42
C GLY A 123 -5.49 -2.26 9.10
N ILE A 124 -4.97 -1.50 10.05
CA ILE A 124 -4.54 -0.10 9.84
C ILE A 124 -3.39 -0.04 8.83
N ASN A 125 -2.36 -0.85 9.01
CA ASN A 125 -1.23 -0.95 8.08
C ASN A 125 -1.71 -1.20 6.66
N GLN A 126 -2.54 -2.22 6.47
CA GLN A 126 -3.09 -2.61 5.17
C GLN A 126 -3.94 -1.51 4.55
N GLY A 127 -4.81 -0.89 5.34
CA GLY A 127 -5.67 0.19 4.88
C GLY A 127 -4.86 1.41 4.40
N LEU A 128 -3.86 1.83 5.16
CA LEU A 128 -3.01 2.97 4.79
C LEU A 128 -2.05 2.62 3.66
N CYS A 129 -1.27 1.54 3.78
CA CYS A 129 -0.22 1.23 2.80
C CYS A 129 -0.79 0.78 1.46
N TRP A 130 -1.74 -0.16 1.44
CA TRP A 130 -2.32 -0.66 0.20
C TRP A 130 -3.01 0.44 -0.60
N SER A 131 -3.91 1.20 0.05
CA SER A 131 -4.62 2.30 -0.61
C SER A 131 -3.67 3.39 -1.10
N THR A 132 -2.68 3.78 -0.27
CA THR A 132 -1.74 4.83 -0.66
C THR A 132 -0.85 4.40 -1.82
N THR A 133 -0.38 3.15 -1.87
CA THR A 133 0.41 2.67 -3.02
C THR A 133 -0.40 2.62 -4.31
N VAL A 134 -1.71 2.34 -4.25
CA VAL A 134 -2.63 2.46 -5.40
C VAL A 134 -2.73 3.90 -5.85
N ILE A 135 -3.03 4.83 -4.93
CA ILE A 135 -3.17 6.26 -5.23
C ILE A 135 -1.89 6.79 -5.86
N MET A 136 -0.73 6.53 -5.26
CA MET A 136 0.57 6.99 -5.78
C MET A 136 0.86 6.48 -7.19
N LYS A 137 0.53 5.22 -7.50
CA LYS A 137 0.70 4.66 -8.85
C LYS A 137 -0.24 5.33 -9.86
N ILE A 138 -1.47 5.62 -9.47
CA ILE A 138 -2.43 6.36 -10.30
C ILE A 138 -1.93 7.77 -10.56
N ASP A 139 -1.43 8.47 -9.54
CA ASP A 139 -0.84 9.81 -9.67
C ASP A 139 0.31 9.81 -10.72
N LEU A 140 1.18 8.79 -10.71
CA LEU A 140 2.33 8.71 -11.61
C LEU A 140 1.96 8.43 -13.07
N VAL A 141 0.95 7.59 -13.32
CA VAL A 141 0.64 7.13 -14.68
C VAL A 141 -0.36 8.02 -15.42
N GLY A 142 -1.14 8.81 -14.68
CA GLY A 142 -2.19 9.66 -15.23
C GLY A 142 -3.42 8.88 -15.73
N PRO A 143 -4.39 9.56 -16.37
CA PRO A 143 -5.73 9.02 -16.64
C PRO A 143 -5.76 7.84 -17.62
N THR A 144 -4.86 7.81 -18.59
CA THR A 144 -4.90 6.83 -19.69
C THR A 144 -4.51 5.40 -19.30
N ARG A 145 -3.74 5.21 -18.23
CA ARG A 145 -3.21 3.91 -17.80
C ARG A 145 -3.59 3.51 -16.37
N ARG A 146 -4.58 4.14 -15.77
CA ARG A 146 -5.04 3.84 -14.39
C ARG A 146 -5.42 2.37 -14.21
N GLY A 147 -6.15 1.78 -15.15
CA GLY A 147 -6.53 0.37 -15.08
C GLY A 147 -5.34 -0.56 -15.03
N LEU A 148 -4.30 -0.32 -15.85
CA LEU A 148 -3.06 -1.10 -15.82
C LEU A 148 -2.33 -0.92 -14.48
N ALA A 149 -2.23 0.30 -13.97
CA ALA A 149 -1.57 0.56 -12.69
C ALA A 149 -2.26 -0.17 -11.53
N MET A 150 -3.59 -0.15 -11.49
CA MET A 150 -4.38 -0.88 -10.50
C MET A 150 -4.21 -2.39 -10.66
N GLY A 151 -4.30 -2.91 -11.88
CA GLY A 151 -4.10 -4.35 -12.15
C GLY A 151 -2.74 -4.86 -11.72
N LEU A 152 -1.66 -4.12 -12.01
CA LEU A 152 -0.30 -4.47 -11.56
C LEU A 152 -0.16 -4.39 -10.04
N ASN A 153 -0.81 -3.40 -9.40
CA ASN A 153 -0.83 -3.31 -7.94
C ASN A 153 -1.45 -4.55 -7.31
N GLU A 154 -2.66 -4.91 -7.75
CA GLU A 154 -3.38 -6.06 -7.21
C GLU A 154 -2.66 -7.38 -7.50
N ALA A 155 -2.17 -7.57 -8.74
CA ALA A 155 -1.42 -8.76 -9.11
C ALA A 155 -0.18 -8.97 -8.24
N ALA A 156 0.63 -7.92 -8.04
CA ALA A 156 1.82 -7.98 -7.20
C ALA A 156 1.47 -8.25 -5.73
N GLY A 157 0.46 -7.55 -5.20
CA GLY A 157 0.01 -7.73 -3.82
C GLY A 157 -0.47 -9.14 -3.53
N TYR A 158 -1.38 -9.67 -4.36
CA TYR A 158 -1.92 -11.03 -4.16
C TYR A 158 -0.91 -12.13 -4.46
N LEU A 159 -0.02 -11.95 -5.44
CA LEU A 159 1.09 -12.88 -5.66
C LEU A 159 2.00 -12.94 -4.44
N ALA A 160 2.31 -11.80 -3.84
CA ALA A 160 3.10 -11.75 -2.62
C ALA A 160 2.39 -12.39 -1.42
N VAL A 161 1.05 -12.22 -1.29
CA VAL A 161 0.24 -12.95 -0.30
C VAL A 161 0.45 -14.45 -0.46
N ALA A 162 0.32 -14.98 -1.69
CA ALA A 162 0.45 -16.42 -1.96
C ALA A 162 1.87 -16.93 -1.67
N LEU A 163 2.90 -16.23 -2.13
CA LEU A 163 4.30 -16.63 -1.93
C LEU A 163 4.70 -16.57 -0.45
N ALA A 164 4.28 -15.53 0.26
CA ALA A 164 4.53 -15.40 1.69
C ALA A 164 3.77 -16.45 2.53
N ALA A 165 2.54 -16.80 2.12
CA ALA A 165 1.77 -17.88 2.73
C ALA A 165 2.48 -19.23 2.57
N LEU A 166 2.99 -19.53 1.37
CA LEU A 166 3.77 -20.75 1.13
C LEU A 166 5.07 -20.77 1.95
N GLY A 167 5.82 -19.66 1.95
CA GLY A 167 7.06 -19.56 2.71
C GLY A 167 6.85 -19.69 4.22
N ALA A 168 5.86 -18.97 4.77
CA ALA A 168 5.53 -19.04 6.19
C ALA A 168 4.98 -20.42 6.59
N GLY A 169 4.14 -21.03 5.75
CA GLY A 169 3.64 -22.38 5.97
C GLY A 169 4.74 -23.42 5.95
N TYR A 170 5.70 -23.31 5.03
CA TYR A 170 6.87 -24.18 5.00
C TYR A 170 7.73 -24.02 6.26
N LEU A 171 8.05 -22.79 6.65
CA LEU A 171 8.81 -22.52 7.87
C LEU A 171 8.09 -23.10 9.10
N ALA A 172 6.79 -22.86 9.23
CA ALA A 172 6.00 -23.41 10.34
C ALA A 172 6.00 -24.93 10.38
N ALA A 173 6.06 -25.60 9.22
CA ALA A 173 6.07 -27.06 9.14
C ALA A 173 7.43 -27.68 9.49
N VAL A 174 8.54 -27.01 9.20
CA VAL A 174 9.90 -27.55 9.40
C VAL A 174 10.57 -27.04 10.69
N THR A 175 10.03 -26.00 11.32
CA THR A 175 10.55 -25.42 12.55
C THR A 175 9.47 -25.37 13.64
N SER A 176 8.84 -24.22 13.83
CA SER A 176 7.73 -24.02 14.76
C SER A 176 6.75 -22.98 14.24
N LEU A 177 5.56 -22.89 14.87
CA LEU A 177 4.54 -21.91 14.50
C LEU A 177 4.92 -20.48 14.86
N ARG A 178 5.77 -20.28 15.85
CA ARG A 178 6.42 -19.04 16.25
C ARG A 178 7.72 -19.33 17.04
N PRO A 179 8.74 -18.46 16.94
CA PRO A 179 8.75 -17.15 16.27
C PRO A 179 9.09 -17.20 14.77
N GLU A 180 9.55 -18.31 14.21
CA GLU A 180 10.26 -18.40 12.94
C GLU A 180 9.50 -17.80 11.73
N PRO A 181 8.22 -18.12 11.47
CA PRO A 181 7.53 -17.53 10.32
C PRO A 181 7.40 -16.01 10.41
N PHE A 182 7.33 -15.45 11.61
CA PHE A 182 7.13 -14.02 11.82
C PHE A 182 8.40 -13.19 11.62
N TRP A 183 9.61 -13.81 11.54
CA TRP A 183 10.81 -13.13 11.09
C TRP A 183 10.67 -12.62 9.65
N LEU A 184 9.94 -13.33 8.79
CA LEU A 184 9.59 -12.81 7.46
C LEU A 184 8.76 -11.53 7.57
N GLY A 185 7.84 -11.46 8.52
CA GLY A 185 7.04 -10.26 8.79
C GLY A 185 7.91 -9.07 9.20
N ILE A 186 8.91 -9.28 10.06
CA ILE A 186 9.87 -8.25 10.44
C ILE A 186 10.67 -7.77 9.22
N ILE A 187 11.15 -8.69 8.40
CA ILE A 187 11.87 -8.35 7.16
C ILE A 187 10.99 -7.51 6.24
N PHE A 188 9.72 -7.90 6.02
CA PHE A 188 8.82 -7.19 5.13
C PHE A 188 8.48 -5.79 5.64
N VAL A 189 8.19 -5.64 6.95
CA VAL A 189 7.84 -4.33 7.49
C VAL A 189 9.03 -3.38 7.51
N LEU A 190 10.22 -3.87 7.86
CA LEU A 190 11.44 -3.06 7.85
C LEU A 190 11.84 -2.67 6.44
N ALA A 191 11.85 -3.62 5.49
CA ALA A 191 12.15 -3.34 4.09
C ALA A 191 11.15 -2.35 3.48
N GLY A 192 9.85 -2.56 3.70
CA GLY A 192 8.80 -1.66 3.23
C GLY A 192 8.93 -0.25 3.83
N LEU A 193 9.19 -0.14 5.13
CA LEU A 193 9.42 1.14 5.81
C LEU A 193 10.66 1.85 5.27
N LEU A 194 11.80 1.16 5.22
CA LEU A 194 13.06 1.76 4.76
C LEU A 194 12.98 2.21 3.30
N ILE A 195 12.42 1.39 2.41
CA ILE A 195 12.19 1.79 1.02
C ILE A 195 11.27 3.00 0.94
N SER A 196 10.19 3.01 1.71
CA SER A 196 9.24 4.13 1.71
C SER A 196 9.86 5.43 2.23
N VAL A 197 10.73 5.35 3.24
CA VAL A 197 11.41 6.53 3.81
C VAL A 197 12.47 7.07 2.86
N PHE A 198 13.33 6.21 2.31
CA PHE A 198 14.54 6.67 1.61
C PHE A 198 14.38 6.77 0.10
N PHE A 199 13.53 5.95 -0.52
CA PHE A 199 13.49 5.83 -1.99
C PHE A 199 12.15 6.24 -2.60
N VAL A 200 11.02 6.16 -1.88
CA VAL A 200 9.74 6.60 -2.39
C VAL A 200 9.63 8.13 -2.32
N HIS A 201 9.23 8.75 -3.42
CA HIS A 201 9.01 10.19 -3.52
C HIS A 201 7.52 10.54 -3.35
N GLU A 202 7.25 11.77 -2.90
CA GLU A 202 5.89 12.31 -2.82
C GLU A 202 5.29 12.45 -4.24
N THR A 203 4.02 12.02 -4.40
CA THR A 203 3.34 12.05 -5.71
C THR A 203 2.20 13.05 -5.79
N LYS A 204 1.88 13.75 -4.72
CA LYS A 204 0.77 14.71 -4.66
C LYS A 204 0.84 15.77 -5.76
N ASP A 205 2.04 16.22 -6.13
CA ASP A 205 2.24 17.26 -7.14
C ASP A 205 1.86 16.79 -8.57
N PHE A 206 1.83 15.48 -8.82
CA PHE A 206 1.39 14.94 -10.11
C PHE A 206 -0.10 15.16 -10.36
N VAL A 207 -0.92 15.26 -9.30
CA VAL A 207 -2.34 15.60 -9.41
C VAL A 207 -2.53 17.01 -9.97
N ALA A 208 -1.73 17.97 -9.52
CA ALA A 208 -1.77 19.35 -10.04
C ALA A 208 -1.41 19.39 -11.53
N LEU A 209 -0.43 18.60 -11.98
CA LEU A 209 -0.07 18.47 -13.40
C LEU A 209 -1.23 17.93 -14.23
N GLU A 210 -1.91 16.88 -13.75
CA GLU A 210 -3.07 16.30 -14.44
C GLU A 210 -4.18 17.33 -14.62
N VAL A 211 -4.52 18.08 -13.56
CA VAL A 211 -5.52 19.15 -13.61
C VAL A 211 -5.14 20.23 -14.63
N HIS A 212 -3.89 20.67 -14.63
CA HIS A 212 -3.40 21.67 -15.61
C HIS A 212 -3.46 21.16 -17.05
N GLN A 213 -3.11 19.90 -17.30
CA GLN A 213 -3.21 19.30 -18.63
C GLN A 213 -4.66 19.20 -19.10
N HIS A 214 -5.57 18.82 -18.22
CA HIS A 214 -7.00 18.73 -18.51
C HIS A 214 -7.58 20.11 -18.86
N HIS A 215 -7.28 21.14 -18.10
CA HIS A 215 -7.74 22.51 -18.39
C HIS A 215 -7.21 23.03 -19.73
N ARG A 216 -5.94 22.77 -20.08
CA ARG A 216 -5.38 23.15 -21.38
C ARG A 216 -6.09 22.44 -22.54
N ALA A 217 -6.34 21.13 -22.43
CA ALA A 217 -7.03 20.36 -23.44
C ALA A 217 -8.46 20.89 -23.67
N THR A 218 -9.18 21.23 -22.61
CA THR A 218 -10.57 21.72 -22.68
C THR A 218 -10.62 23.15 -23.29
N SER A 219 -9.67 24.02 -22.93
CA SER A 219 -9.62 25.39 -23.48
C SER A 219 -9.23 25.45 -24.96
N THR A 220 -8.48 24.46 -25.44
CA THR A 220 -8.10 24.37 -26.87
C THR A 220 -9.26 23.85 -27.74
N THR A 221 -10.18 23.08 -27.15
CA THR A 221 -11.34 22.52 -27.85
C THR A 221 -12.49 23.55 -27.99
N PHE A 222 -12.51 24.61 -27.17
CA PHE A 222 -13.47 25.72 -27.23
C PHE A 222 -12.87 26.93 -27.95
N GLN A 223 -12.48 26.78 -29.24
CA GLN A 223 -12.43 27.92 -30.18
C GLN A 223 -13.83 28.07 -30.74
N PRO A 224 -14.53 29.19 -30.50
CA PRO A 224 -15.78 29.47 -31.19
C PRO A 224 -15.45 29.62 -32.68
N GLU A 225 -16.00 28.70 -33.51
CA GLU A 225 -16.01 28.92 -34.94
C GLU A 225 -16.62 30.30 -35.20
N THR A 226 -15.81 31.20 -35.74
CA THR A 226 -16.27 32.49 -36.25
C THR A 226 -17.25 32.18 -37.38
N PHE A 227 -18.55 32.21 -37.07
CA PHE A 227 -19.59 32.24 -38.08
C PHE A 227 -19.39 33.52 -38.89
N THR A 228 -18.67 33.42 -39.98
CA THR A 228 -18.66 34.43 -41.03
C THR A 228 -20.02 34.36 -41.70
N ARG A 229 -20.92 35.32 -41.35
CA ARG A 229 -22.15 35.55 -42.11
C ARG A 229 -21.74 36.02 -43.49
N VAL A 230 -22.10 35.26 -44.53
CA VAL A 230 -22.19 35.66 -45.91
C VAL A 230 -23.54 36.30 -46.14
#